data_1233b16667e7f1f26a5325c8d9bc479e
#
_entry.id   1233b16667e7f1f26a5325c8d9bc479e
#
_cell.length_a   1.000
_cell.length_b   1.000
_cell.length_c   1.000
_cell.angle_alpha   90.00
_cell.angle_beta   90.00
_cell.angle_gamma   90.00
#
_symmetry.space_group_name_H-M   'P 1'
#
loop_
_entity.id
_entity.type
_entity.pdbx_description
1 polymer ?
#
loop_
_entity_poly.entity_id
_entity_poly.type
_entity_poly.pdbx_seq_one_letter_code
_entity_poly.pdbx_strand_id
1 'polypeptide(L)'
;MKLTFLGAAGTVTGSKYLLEMEEEKIMIDCGMFQGLKELRLLNWEQPEFDPSSITAVLLTHAHLDHTGYLPRLVKLGFKGMIFGTSPTLKAAEIILKDAAKIQEEEAERANKEGYSKHKPALAFYTVEDVTKTSGLFRVAEEDEWIEISGNIKARFLYNGHILGSTFIEVEKNGKTLVFSGDIGREDDLLLYTPKKPEKADVLLIESTYGGKIHAVEATIIPQLESIINETVARGGSLFVPSFAVERTQLLMLMLWRLLKDKKIQKVPMIMDSPMGANVLDLFHHSRKWHKLGPDECDEMCSHFTIVKHFRETLEIREDRKPKIVIAGSGMVTGGRILNYLEKRAGNTHDTLLFAGYQAEGTRGRKILEGAKEIKIYGKTYPFKMQINQLEGLSAHGDQNDLLS
;
A
#
# COMPACT_ATOMS: atom_id res chain seq x y z
N MET A 1 32.47 3.69 7.14
CA MET A 1 31.02 3.50 6.95
C MET A 1 30.40 4.87 6.74
N LYS A 2 29.59 5.03 5.68
CA LYS A 2 28.85 6.26 5.36
C LYS A 2 27.40 5.88 5.04
N LEU A 3 26.44 6.61 5.60
CA LEU A 3 25.02 6.47 5.32
C LEU A 3 24.53 7.73 4.61
N THR A 4 23.89 7.55 3.45
CA THR A 4 23.33 8.64 2.65
C THR A 4 21.81 8.45 2.54
N PHE A 5 21.06 9.49 2.89
CA PHE A 5 19.60 9.55 2.74
C PHE A 5 19.29 10.05 1.33
N LEU A 6 18.68 9.20 0.51
CA LEU A 6 18.32 9.51 -0.88
C LEU A 6 16.81 9.80 -1.05
N GLY A 7 16.06 9.72 0.02
CA GLY A 7 14.63 10.02 0.11
C GLY A 7 14.08 9.73 1.49
N ALA A 8 12.80 10.02 1.71
CA ALA A 8 12.08 9.90 2.99
C ALA A 8 12.73 10.64 4.18
N ALA A 9 13.58 11.62 3.90
CA ALA A 9 14.13 12.53 4.90
C ALA A 9 13.46 13.90 4.74
N GLY A 10 12.60 14.26 5.69
CA GLY A 10 11.73 15.45 5.59
C GLY A 10 10.53 15.27 4.63
N THR A 11 10.32 14.08 4.09
CA THR A 11 9.16 13.68 3.29
C THR A 11 8.74 12.26 3.67
N VAL A 12 7.47 11.89 3.41
CA VAL A 12 6.94 10.55 3.73
C VAL A 12 7.10 9.53 2.60
N THR A 13 7.66 9.88 1.45
CA THR A 13 7.75 8.96 0.31
C THR A 13 9.14 8.92 -0.29
N GLY A 14 9.43 7.89 -1.07
CA GLY A 14 10.69 7.71 -1.78
C GLY A 14 11.81 7.16 -0.90
N SER A 15 11.46 6.30 0.07
CA SER A 15 12.40 5.69 1.01
C SER A 15 13.55 5.00 0.30
N LYS A 16 14.76 5.53 0.47
CA LYS A 16 16.02 5.01 -0.07
C LYS A 16 17.18 5.44 0.82
N TYR A 17 17.91 4.46 1.35
CA TYR A 17 19.13 4.71 2.13
C TYR A 17 20.28 3.97 1.50
N LEU A 18 21.39 4.67 1.21
CA LEU A 18 22.60 4.07 0.69
C LEU A 18 23.63 3.95 1.82
N LEU A 19 23.96 2.72 2.15
CA LEU A 19 24.97 2.36 3.14
C LEU A 19 26.26 1.95 2.43
N GLU A 20 27.30 2.77 2.53
CA GLU A 20 28.61 2.53 1.96
C GLU A 20 29.56 2.03 3.04
N MET A 21 30.09 0.83 2.86
CA MET A 21 30.98 0.14 3.79
C MET A 21 32.17 -0.45 3.04
N GLU A 22 33.31 0.26 3.08
CA GLU A 22 34.50 -0.09 2.31
C GLU A 22 34.19 -0.13 0.80
N GLU A 23 34.35 -1.29 0.15
CA GLU A 23 34.04 -1.48 -1.27
C GLU A 23 32.55 -1.80 -1.54
N GLU A 24 31.78 -2.10 -0.49
CA GLU A 24 30.39 -2.56 -0.62
C GLU A 24 29.40 -1.42 -0.47
N LYS A 25 28.39 -1.43 -1.31
CA LYS A 25 27.26 -0.49 -1.26
C LYS A 25 25.95 -1.24 -1.16
N ILE A 26 25.26 -1.07 -0.06
CA ILE A 26 23.96 -1.69 0.18
C ILE A 26 22.89 -0.61 0.22
N MET A 27 21.81 -0.83 -0.53
CA MET A 27 20.65 0.04 -0.48
C MET A 27 19.57 -0.59 0.39
N ILE A 28 19.04 0.19 1.33
CA ILE A 28 17.86 -0.20 2.12
C ILE A 28 16.67 0.52 1.54
N ASP A 29 15.70 -0.24 1.08
CA ASP A 29 14.57 0.18 0.27
C ASP A 29 14.98 0.91 -1.03
N CYS A 30 14.06 0.95 -1.97
CA CYS A 30 14.27 1.63 -3.25
C CYS A 30 12.93 2.21 -3.73
N GLY A 31 12.42 3.16 -2.97
CA GLY A 31 11.09 3.71 -3.12
C GLY A 31 10.97 4.78 -4.19
N MET A 32 9.75 4.97 -4.66
CA MET A 32 9.37 6.03 -5.58
C MET A 32 8.76 7.20 -4.81
N PHE A 33 9.15 8.43 -5.15
CA PHE A 33 8.48 9.62 -4.64
C PHE A 33 7.05 9.71 -5.18
N GLN A 34 6.11 9.99 -4.30
CA GLN A 34 4.68 10.10 -4.61
C GLN A 34 4.12 11.45 -4.13
N GLY A 35 2.86 11.73 -4.43
CA GLY A 35 2.17 12.93 -3.97
C GLY A 35 2.47 14.18 -4.81
N LEU A 36 3.12 15.19 -4.23
CA LEU A 36 3.37 16.48 -4.87
C LEU A 36 4.15 16.35 -6.17
N LYS A 37 3.85 17.22 -7.13
CA LYS A 37 4.47 17.19 -8.47
C LYS A 37 5.99 17.31 -8.39
N GLU A 38 6.48 18.18 -7.52
CA GLU A 38 7.91 18.44 -7.33
C GLU A 38 8.65 17.16 -6.90
N LEU A 39 8.10 16.43 -5.92
CA LEU A 39 8.65 15.15 -5.48
C LEU A 39 8.62 14.11 -6.61
N ARG A 40 7.50 14.00 -7.33
CA ARG A 40 7.39 13.05 -8.45
C ARG A 40 8.37 13.31 -9.58
N LEU A 41 8.80 14.55 -9.79
CA LEU A 41 9.79 14.89 -10.79
C LEU A 41 11.19 14.34 -10.43
N LEU A 42 11.53 14.25 -9.13
CA LEU A 42 12.78 13.66 -8.65
C LEU A 42 12.98 12.20 -9.13
N ASN A 43 11.88 11.46 -9.36
CA ASN A 43 11.98 10.10 -9.89
C ASN A 43 12.63 10.04 -11.28
N TRP A 44 12.50 11.11 -12.08
CA TRP A 44 13.02 11.17 -13.45
C TRP A 44 14.45 11.68 -13.53
N GLU A 45 14.97 12.26 -12.47
CA GLU A 45 16.33 12.75 -12.39
C GLU A 45 17.33 11.59 -12.40
N GLN A 46 18.54 11.88 -12.85
CA GLN A 46 19.64 10.91 -12.75
C GLN A 46 20.04 10.78 -11.28
N PRO A 47 20.19 9.55 -10.76
CA PRO A 47 20.61 9.37 -9.38
C PRO A 47 22.06 9.90 -9.18
N GLU A 48 22.31 10.49 -8.02
CA GLU A 48 23.64 10.99 -7.63
C GLU A 48 24.67 9.87 -7.32
N PHE A 49 24.29 8.63 -7.50
CA PHE A 49 25.11 7.43 -7.31
C PHE A 49 25.08 6.57 -8.58
N ASP A 50 26.10 5.74 -8.76
CA ASP A 50 26.13 4.76 -9.85
C ASP A 50 25.32 3.51 -9.47
N PRO A 51 24.16 3.24 -10.13
CA PRO A 51 23.36 2.04 -9.87
C PRO A 51 24.12 0.72 -10.05
N SER A 52 25.10 0.68 -10.95
CA SER A 52 25.91 -0.52 -11.21
C SER A 52 26.88 -0.85 -10.08
N SER A 53 27.17 0.13 -9.20
CA SER A 53 28.06 -0.04 -8.05
C SER A 53 27.33 -0.59 -6.80
N ILE A 54 25.99 -0.72 -6.84
CA ILE A 54 25.24 -1.24 -5.70
C ILE A 54 25.35 -2.77 -5.65
N THR A 55 25.81 -3.29 -4.53
CA THR A 55 26.00 -4.73 -4.30
C THR A 55 24.67 -5.44 -4.10
N ALA A 56 23.80 -4.88 -3.27
CA ALA A 56 22.49 -5.46 -2.94
C ALA A 56 21.47 -4.39 -2.56
N VAL A 57 20.18 -4.75 -2.70
CA VAL A 57 19.05 -4.01 -2.13
C VAL A 57 18.38 -4.88 -1.08
N LEU A 58 18.07 -4.33 0.09
CA LEU A 58 17.32 -4.98 1.15
C LEU A 58 15.97 -4.28 1.31
N LEU A 59 14.87 -5.02 1.21
CA LEU A 59 13.51 -4.46 1.25
C LEU A 59 12.86 -4.70 2.61
N THR A 60 12.43 -3.63 3.24
CA THR A 60 11.65 -3.71 4.48
C THR A 60 10.24 -4.22 4.24
N HIS A 61 9.56 -3.69 3.24
CA HIS A 61 8.20 -4.08 2.87
C HIS A 61 7.85 -3.67 1.42
N ALA A 62 6.63 -3.97 0.99
CA ALA A 62 6.27 -3.94 -0.43
C ALA A 62 5.64 -2.63 -0.95
N HIS A 63 5.39 -1.61 -0.14
CA HIS A 63 4.78 -0.36 -0.62
C HIS A 63 5.62 0.34 -1.70
N LEU A 64 4.97 1.07 -2.60
CA LEU A 64 5.62 1.73 -3.75
C LEU A 64 6.66 2.78 -3.34
N ASP A 65 6.46 3.45 -2.22
CA ASP A 65 7.41 4.39 -1.66
C ASP A 65 8.64 3.73 -1.01
N HIS A 66 8.66 2.38 -0.96
CA HIS A 66 9.80 1.55 -0.56
C HIS A 66 10.33 0.64 -1.68
N THR A 67 9.55 0.37 -2.72
CA THR A 67 9.94 -0.56 -3.81
C THR A 67 9.80 0.02 -5.21
N GLY A 68 9.05 1.12 -5.37
CA GLY A 68 8.59 1.59 -6.67
C GLY A 68 9.67 2.07 -7.63
N TYR A 69 10.89 2.32 -7.16
CA TYR A 69 12.02 2.72 -8.00
C TYR A 69 12.86 1.52 -8.48
N LEU A 70 12.65 0.32 -7.95
CA LEU A 70 13.43 -0.88 -8.28
C LEU A 70 13.52 -1.16 -9.80
N PRO A 71 12.42 -1.16 -10.59
CA PRO A 71 12.52 -1.42 -12.01
C PRO A 71 13.34 -0.34 -12.74
N ARG A 72 13.29 0.90 -12.27
CA ARG A 72 14.11 1.98 -12.79
C ARG A 72 15.58 1.80 -12.42
N LEU A 73 15.87 1.39 -11.20
CA LEU A 73 17.23 1.08 -10.75
C LEU A 73 17.89 -0.01 -11.62
N VAL A 74 17.15 -1.09 -11.89
CA VAL A 74 17.60 -2.19 -12.78
C VAL A 74 17.83 -1.68 -14.20
N LYS A 75 16.92 -0.86 -14.72
CA LYS A 75 17.05 -0.23 -16.05
C LYS A 75 18.27 0.69 -16.15
N LEU A 76 18.69 1.30 -15.05
CA LEU A 76 19.86 2.15 -14.95
C LEU A 76 21.18 1.39 -14.71
N GLY A 77 21.14 0.05 -14.66
CA GLY A 77 22.35 -0.78 -14.63
C GLY A 77 22.58 -1.60 -13.37
N PHE A 78 21.69 -1.56 -12.38
CA PHE A 78 21.78 -2.43 -11.20
C PHE A 78 21.66 -3.90 -11.61
N LYS A 79 22.56 -4.75 -11.07
CA LYS A 79 22.61 -6.19 -11.35
C LYS A 79 22.74 -7.05 -10.09
N GLY A 80 22.77 -6.42 -8.91
CA GLY A 80 22.86 -7.11 -7.63
C GLY A 80 21.60 -7.87 -7.26
N MET A 81 21.61 -8.50 -6.09
CA MET A 81 20.47 -9.22 -5.56
C MET A 81 19.53 -8.27 -4.78
N ILE A 82 18.24 -8.57 -4.80
CA ILE A 82 17.21 -7.86 -4.04
C ILE A 82 16.64 -8.83 -3.01
N PHE A 83 16.93 -8.58 -1.74
CA PHE A 83 16.51 -9.42 -0.63
C PHE A 83 15.26 -8.87 0.06
N GLY A 84 14.41 -9.77 0.49
CA GLY A 84 13.22 -9.49 1.30
C GLY A 84 12.52 -10.77 1.70
N THR A 85 11.54 -10.70 2.59
CA THR A 85 10.74 -11.88 2.94
C THR A 85 9.91 -12.36 1.76
N SER A 86 9.55 -13.64 1.74
CA SER A 86 8.74 -14.22 0.66
C SER A 86 7.44 -13.43 0.39
N PRO A 87 6.63 -13.03 1.42
CA PRO A 87 5.45 -12.23 1.16
C PRO A 87 5.76 -10.82 0.65
N THR A 88 6.81 -10.17 1.17
CA THR A 88 7.26 -8.84 0.70
C THR A 88 7.61 -8.88 -0.78
N LEU A 89 8.42 -9.84 -1.23
CA LEU A 89 8.84 -9.94 -2.62
C LEU A 89 7.67 -10.23 -3.55
N LYS A 90 6.75 -11.13 -3.16
CA LYS A 90 5.55 -11.44 -3.94
C LYS A 90 4.59 -10.26 -4.01
N ALA A 91 4.36 -9.55 -2.89
CA ALA A 91 3.53 -8.35 -2.86
C ALA A 91 4.17 -7.23 -3.72
N ALA A 92 5.48 -7.02 -3.62
CA ALA A 92 6.21 -6.05 -4.44
C ALA A 92 6.04 -6.35 -5.95
N GLU A 93 6.17 -7.61 -6.36
CA GLU A 93 5.95 -8.00 -7.76
C GLU A 93 4.53 -7.68 -8.23
N ILE A 94 3.50 -7.99 -7.42
CA ILE A 94 2.10 -7.68 -7.72
C ILE A 94 1.90 -6.17 -7.88
N ILE A 95 2.38 -5.38 -6.92
CA ILE A 95 2.23 -3.92 -6.88
C ILE A 95 2.99 -3.26 -8.04
N LEU A 96 4.22 -3.67 -8.29
CA LEU A 96 5.05 -3.12 -9.37
C LEU A 96 4.47 -3.44 -10.75
N LYS A 97 3.93 -4.66 -10.97
CA LYS A 97 3.25 -5.02 -12.22
C LYS A 97 1.99 -4.20 -12.47
N ASP A 98 1.18 -3.99 -11.43
CA ASP A 98 -0.01 -3.14 -11.54
C ASP A 98 0.36 -1.67 -11.84
N ALA A 99 1.34 -1.13 -11.11
CA ALA A 99 1.84 0.22 -11.34
C ALA A 99 2.44 0.39 -12.75
N ALA A 100 3.21 -0.58 -13.24
CA ALA A 100 3.75 -0.57 -14.60
C ALA A 100 2.64 -0.52 -15.65
N LYS A 101 1.65 -1.40 -15.52
CA LYS A 101 0.51 -1.47 -16.43
C LYS A 101 -0.26 -0.15 -16.50
N ILE A 102 -0.54 0.46 -15.34
CA ILE A 102 -1.21 1.77 -15.29
C ILE A 102 -0.37 2.83 -16.01
N GLN A 103 0.95 2.85 -15.82
CA GLN A 103 1.85 3.80 -16.46
C GLN A 103 1.94 3.60 -17.97
N GLU A 104 1.97 2.35 -18.45
CA GLU A 104 1.96 2.04 -19.88
C GLU A 104 0.64 2.49 -20.54
N GLU A 105 -0.50 2.21 -19.90
CA GLU A 105 -1.83 2.64 -20.37
C GLU A 105 -1.95 4.19 -20.40
N GLU A 106 -1.42 4.88 -19.38
CA GLU A 106 -1.39 6.33 -19.32
C GLU A 106 -0.50 6.94 -20.42
N ALA A 107 0.68 6.37 -20.65
CA ALA A 107 1.60 6.82 -21.70
C ALA A 107 1.00 6.60 -23.10
N GLU A 108 0.38 5.44 -23.34
CA GLU A 108 -0.31 5.14 -24.60
C GLU A 108 -1.47 6.12 -24.86
N ARG A 109 -2.30 6.37 -23.85
CA ARG A 109 -3.39 7.35 -23.93
C ARG A 109 -2.85 8.75 -24.21
N ALA A 110 -1.79 9.17 -23.51
CA ALA A 110 -1.19 10.49 -23.67
C ALA A 110 -0.65 10.69 -25.10
N ASN A 111 -0.07 9.64 -25.68
CA ASN A 111 0.40 9.66 -27.07
C ASN A 111 -0.76 9.71 -28.07
N LYS A 112 -1.82 8.92 -27.83
CA LYS A 112 -2.99 8.84 -28.71
C LYS A 112 -3.79 10.15 -28.71
N GLU A 113 -3.98 10.75 -27.54
CA GLU A 113 -4.77 11.98 -27.36
C GLU A 113 -3.93 13.26 -27.52
N GLY A 114 -2.60 13.16 -27.57
CA GLY A 114 -1.68 14.26 -27.86
C GLY A 114 -1.54 15.32 -26.77
N TYR A 115 -1.96 15.04 -25.53
CA TYR A 115 -1.92 16.02 -24.43
C TYR A 115 -0.60 16.06 -23.68
N SER A 116 0.30 15.11 -23.91
CA SER A 116 1.61 15.11 -23.25
C SER A 116 2.53 16.19 -23.82
N LYS A 117 3.31 16.81 -22.92
CA LYS A 117 4.43 17.69 -23.31
C LYS A 117 5.62 16.91 -23.88
N HIS A 118 5.72 15.62 -23.54
CA HIS A 118 6.77 14.73 -24.03
C HIS A 118 6.28 13.96 -25.26
N LYS A 119 7.12 13.86 -26.28
CA LYS A 119 6.80 13.18 -27.54
C LYS A 119 7.91 12.19 -27.91
N PRO A 120 7.72 10.88 -27.70
CA PRO A 120 6.55 10.26 -27.09
C PRO A 120 6.51 10.41 -25.56
N ALA A 121 5.32 10.33 -24.97
CA ALA A 121 5.17 10.06 -23.54
C ALA A 121 5.64 8.63 -23.26
N LEU A 122 6.40 8.43 -22.20
CA LEU A 122 6.94 7.13 -21.82
C LEU A 122 6.47 6.75 -20.42
N ALA A 123 6.23 5.45 -20.20
CA ALA A 123 6.09 4.91 -18.88
C ALA A 123 7.43 5.03 -18.11
N PHE A 124 7.38 5.26 -16.82
CA PHE A 124 8.58 5.35 -15.98
C PHE A 124 9.33 4.01 -15.97
N TYR A 125 8.59 2.92 -15.92
CA TYR A 125 9.01 1.55 -16.21
C TYR A 125 7.84 0.73 -16.77
N THR A 126 8.15 -0.40 -17.39
CA THR A 126 7.20 -1.29 -18.05
C THR A 126 7.03 -2.59 -17.27
N VAL A 127 6.02 -3.40 -17.64
CA VAL A 127 5.83 -4.76 -17.08
C VAL A 127 7.05 -5.64 -17.37
N GLU A 128 7.73 -5.46 -18.51
CA GLU A 128 8.97 -6.16 -18.84
C GLU A 128 10.10 -5.79 -17.87
N ASP A 129 10.25 -4.49 -17.55
CA ASP A 129 11.24 -4.01 -16.56
C ASP A 129 10.99 -4.64 -15.19
N VAL A 130 9.72 -4.77 -14.76
CA VAL A 130 9.34 -5.47 -13.52
C VAL A 130 9.73 -6.94 -13.56
N THR A 131 9.49 -7.62 -14.68
CA THR A 131 9.85 -9.05 -14.84
C THR A 131 11.37 -9.26 -14.71
N LYS A 132 12.18 -8.36 -15.29
CA LYS A 132 13.64 -8.37 -15.12
C LYS A 132 14.02 -8.15 -13.66
N THR A 133 13.36 -7.22 -12.98
CA THR A 133 13.58 -6.92 -11.56
C THR A 133 13.26 -8.11 -10.66
N SER A 134 12.11 -8.77 -10.87
CA SER A 134 11.72 -9.95 -10.10
C SER A 134 12.71 -11.11 -10.25
N GLY A 135 13.44 -11.20 -11.36
CA GLY A 135 14.51 -12.19 -11.57
C GLY A 135 15.69 -12.03 -10.60
N LEU A 136 15.85 -10.84 -10.01
CA LEU A 136 16.88 -10.54 -9.03
C LEU A 136 16.45 -10.79 -7.57
N PHE A 137 15.19 -11.14 -7.34
CA PHE A 137 14.65 -11.38 -6.01
C PHE A 137 15.27 -12.61 -5.34
N ARG A 138 15.59 -12.47 -4.06
CA ARG A 138 16.12 -13.54 -3.18
C ARG A 138 15.38 -13.49 -1.86
N VAL A 139 14.79 -14.62 -1.48
CA VAL A 139 14.07 -14.74 -0.22
C VAL A 139 15.05 -14.75 0.94
N ALA A 140 14.79 -13.88 1.91
CA ALA A 140 15.37 -13.91 3.24
C ALA A 140 14.34 -14.51 4.20
N GLU A 141 14.71 -15.55 4.94
CA GLU A 141 13.85 -16.09 6.00
C GLU A 141 13.82 -15.13 7.18
N GLU A 142 12.65 -15.04 7.79
CA GLU A 142 12.45 -14.18 8.97
C GLU A 142 13.30 -14.69 10.14
N ASP A 143 13.99 -13.74 10.81
CA ASP A 143 14.81 -13.97 11.98
C ASP A 143 16.09 -14.81 11.74
N GLU A 144 16.49 -14.97 10.48
CA GLU A 144 17.73 -15.64 10.11
C GLU A 144 18.77 -14.63 9.58
N TRP A 145 20.02 -14.75 10.05
CA TRP A 145 21.13 -14.00 9.52
C TRP A 145 21.55 -14.53 8.14
N ILE A 146 21.53 -13.66 7.15
CA ILE A 146 22.04 -13.96 5.81
C ILE A 146 23.31 -13.15 5.53
N GLU A 147 24.24 -13.76 4.84
CA GLU A 147 25.43 -13.07 4.33
C GLU A 147 25.06 -12.33 3.04
N ILE A 148 25.31 -11.03 3.00
CA ILE A 148 25.01 -10.18 1.85
C ILE A 148 26.25 -10.09 0.94
N SER A 149 27.38 -9.70 1.51
CA SER A 149 28.67 -9.64 0.83
C SER A 149 29.79 -9.44 1.84
N GLY A 150 30.91 -10.12 1.67
CA GLY A 150 32.08 -10.01 2.54
C GLY A 150 31.69 -10.30 4.00
N ASN A 151 31.97 -9.35 4.90
CA ASN A 151 31.63 -9.47 6.32
C ASN A 151 30.31 -8.76 6.68
N ILE A 152 29.45 -8.50 5.71
CA ILE A 152 28.17 -7.83 5.94
C ILE A 152 27.08 -8.87 6.00
N LYS A 153 26.35 -8.88 7.12
CA LYS A 153 25.18 -9.74 7.34
C LYS A 153 23.94 -8.89 7.51
N ALA A 154 22.79 -9.43 7.13
CA ALA A 154 21.51 -8.82 7.39
C ALA A 154 20.53 -9.83 8.00
N ARG A 155 19.60 -9.33 8.82
CA ARG A 155 18.50 -10.09 9.41
C ARG A 155 17.21 -9.31 9.27
N PHE A 156 16.13 -10.00 8.90
CA PHE A 156 14.82 -9.43 8.65
C PHE A 156 13.88 -9.86 9.78
N LEU A 157 13.39 -8.91 10.56
CA LEU A 157 12.55 -9.19 11.74
C LEU A 157 11.19 -8.52 11.57
N TYR A 158 10.14 -9.28 11.86
CA TYR A 158 8.76 -8.87 11.73
C TYR A 158 8.45 -7.51 12.40
N ASN A 159 7.83 -6.57 11.68
CA ASN A 159 7.47 -5.24 12.20
C ASN A 159 5.99 -4.87 12.09
N GLY A 160 5.12 -5.77 11.63
CA GLY A 160 3.67 -5.66 11.76
C GLY A 160 2.97 -4.61 10.88
N HIS A 161 3.66 -3.96 9.94
CA HIS A 161 3.07 -2.89 9.13
C HIS A 161 2.13 -3.39 8.04
N ILE A 162 2.61 -4.28 7.18
CA ILE A 162 1.81 -5.02 6.18
C ILE A 162 2.30 -6.46 6.09
N LEU A 163 1.60 -7.28 5.30
CA LEU A 163 1.97 -8.68 5.10
C LEU A 163 3.43 -8.83 4.65
N GLY A 164 4.25 -9.50 5.45
CA GLY A 164 5.66 -9.77 5.17
C GLY A 164 6.63 -8.65 5.57
N SER A 165 6.15 -7.52 6.07
CA SER A 165 6.98 -6.39 6.47
C SER A 165 7.92 -6.72 7.62
N THR A 166 9.13 -6.14 7.55
CA THR A 166 10.19 -6.34 8.53
C THR A 166 10.94 -5.04 8.78
N PHE A 167 11.52 -4.91 9.98
CA PHE A 167 12.70 -4.07 10.13
C PHE A 167 13.95 -4.87 9.77
N ILE A 168 15.03 -4.18 9.43
CA ILE A 168 16.25 -4.81 8.95
C ILE A 168 17.41 -4.45 9.88
N GLU A 169 18.09 -5.46 10.38
CA GLU A 169 19.37 -5.31 11.06
C GLU A 169 20.50 -5.59 10.07
N VAL A 170 21.45 -4.67 9.97
CA VAL A 170 22.67 -4.83 9.18
C VAL A 170 23.86 -4.85 10.13
N GLU A 171 24.59 -5.94 10.14
CA GLU A 171 25.77 -6.13 11.02
C GLU A 171 27.05 -6.12 10.19
N LYS A 172 28.04 -5.37 10.66
CA LYS A 172 29.42 -5.41 10.18
C LYS A 172 30.39 -5.13 11.33
N ASN A 173 31.37 -6.02 11.51
CA ASN A 173 32.42 -5.86 12.53
C ASN A 173 31.89 -5.65 13.96
N GLY A 174 30.82 -6.35 14.33
CA GLY A 174 30.19 -6.28 15.65
C GLY A 174 29.35 -5.02 15.91
N LYS A 175 29.14 -4.17 14.91
CA LYS A 175 28.22 -3.03 14.96
C LYS A 175 26.95 -3.35 14.20
N THR A 176 25.81 -3.00 14.78
CA THR A 176 24.46 -3.25 14.25
C THR A 176 23.77 -1.93 13.91
N LEU A 177 23.38 -1.79 12.66
CA LEU A 177 22.49 -0.72 12.22
C LEU A 177 21.09 -1.30 12.04
N VAL A 178 20.08 -0.59 12.55
CA VAL A 178 18.67 -0.99 12.44
C VAL A 178 17.93 0.02 11.57
N PHE A 179 17.22 -0.49 10.58
CA PHE A 179 16.32 0.27 9.71
C PHE A 179 14.89 -0.20 9.97
N SER A 180 14.06 0.64 10.56
CA SER A 180 12.72 0.24 10.99
C SER A 180 11.80 -0.15 9.83
N GLY A 181 12.03 0.37 8.63
CA GLY A 181 10.95 0.45 7.64
C GLY A 181 9.76 1.19 8.24
N ASP A 182 8.58 0.91 7.76
CA ASP A 182 7.34 1.37 8.37
C ASP A 182 6.92 0.39 9.46
N ILE A 183 6.60 0.89 10.64
CA ILE A 183 6.29 0.09 11.84
C ILE A 183 4.78 -0.05 11.97
N GLY A 184 4.32 -1.27 12.23
CA GLY A 184 2.92 -1.57 12.48
C GLY A 184 2.46 -1.18 13.89
N ARG A 185 1.18 -1.39 14.14
CA ARG A 185 0.54 -1.13 15.44
C ARG A 185 0.70 -2.32 16.38
N GLU A 186 0.80 -2.07 17.67
CA GLU A 186 0.79 -3.14 18.69
C GLU A 186 -0.59 -3.85 18.77
N ASP A 187 -1.68 -3.11 18.53
CA ASP A 187 -3.07 -3.57 18.69
C ASP A 187 -3.79 -3.92 17.37
N ASP A 188 -3.06 -4.15 16.26
CA ASP A 188 -3.68 -4.47 14.96
C ASP A 188 -4.55 -5.74 15.01
N LEU A 189 -5.75 -5.72 14.37
CA LEU A 189 -6.68 -6.87 14.35
C LEU A 189 -6.21 -8.04 13.48
N LEU A 190 -5.40 -7.74 12.49
CA LEU A 190 -5.06 -8.65 11.41
C LEU A 190 -3.61 -9.15 11.52
N LEU A 191 -2.70 -8.27 11.90
CA LEU A 191 -1.28 -8.49 11.96
C LEU A 191 -0.78 -8.68 13.39
N TYR A 192 0.33 -9.40 13.55
CA TYR A 192 0.94 -9.59 14.88
C TYR A 192 1.61 -8.31 15.35
N THR A 193 1.82 -8.20 16.65
CA THR A 193 2.58 -7.11 17.27
C THR A 193 4.01 -7.07 16.73
N PRO A 194 4.56 -5.89 16.41
CA PRO A 194 5.93 -5.72 15.96
C PRO A 194 6.95 -6.33 16.93
N LYS A 195 7.96 -7.00 16.41
CA LYS A 195 9.16 -7.33 17.18
C LYS A 195 9.98 -6.07 17.44
N LYS A 196 10.82 -6.08 18.46
CA LYS A 196 11.72 -4.98 18.82
C LYS A 196 13.17 -5.44 18.63
N PRO A 197 14.08 -4.55 18.15
CA PRO A 197 15.49 -4.89 18.07
C PRO A 197 16.08 -5.08 19.48
N GLU A 198 16.89 -6.11 19.67
CA GLU A 198 17.56 -6.36 20.95
C GLU A 198 18.70 -5.37 21.21
N LYS A 199 19.37 -4.95 20.12
CA LYS A 199 20.51 -4.04 20.16
C LYS A 199 20.58 -3.23 18.88
N ALA A 200 20.93 -1.95 18.98
CA ALA A 200 21.28 -1.08 17.86
C ALA A 200 22.42 -0.14 18.25
N ASP A 201 23.50 -0.10 17.45
CA ASP A 201 24.49 0.98 17.54
C ASP A 201 24.00 2.25 16.84
N VAL A 202 23.19 2.07 15.77
CA VAL A 202 22.51 3.13 15.05
C VAL A 202 21.09 2.66 14.71
N LEU A 203 20.09 3.49 15.04
CA LEU A 203 18.68 3.24 14.70
C LEU A 203 18.18 4.33 13.76
N LEU A 204 17.65 3.91 12.61
CA LEU A 204 16.85 4.73 11.71
C LEU A 204 15.38 4.31 11.90
N ILE A 205 14.59 5.21 12.43
CA ILE A 205 13.18 4.96 12.73
C ILE A 205 12.28 5.89 11.94
N GLU A 206 11.14 5.37 11.45
CA GLU A 206 10.09 6.19 10.85
C GLU A 206 9.51 7.18 11.88
N SER A 207 8.82 8.20 11.38
CA SER A 207 8.12 9.18 12.25
C SER A 207 6.81 9.69 11.65
N THR A 208 6.17 8.89 10.80
CA THR A 208 4.96 9.25 10.06
C THR A 208 3.84 9.75 10.98
N TYR A 209 3.62 9.07 12.08
CA TYR A 209 2.68 9.45 13.13
C TYR A 209 3.35 9.73 14.49
N GLY A 210 4.63 10.07 14.50
CA GLY A 210 5.41 10.34 15.72
C GLY A 210 4.91 11.48 16.60
N GLY A 211 4.02 12.33 16.10
CA GLY A 211 3.35 13.40 16.85
C GLY A 211 1.85 13.20 17.06
N LYS A 212 1.32 12.00 16.85
CA LYS A 212 -0.12 11.69 16.94
C LYS A 212 -0.36 10.40 17.70
N ILE A 213 -1.52 10.30 18.33
CA ILE A 213 -2.05 9.07 18.92
C ILE A 213 -3.28 8.66 18.11
N HIS A 214 -3.36 7.41 17.72
CA HIS A 214 -4.49 6.87 16.97
C HIS A 214 -5.74 6.71 17.86
N ALA A 215 -6.92 6.81 17.24
CA ALA A 215 -8.15 6.46 17.90
C ALA A 215 -8.12 4.97 18.30
N VAL A 216 -8.67 4.68 19.48
CA VAL A 216 -8.73 3.30 19.99
C VAL A 216 -9.69 2.50 19.10
N GLU A 217 -9.29 1.32 18.71
CA GLU A 217 -10.02 0.44 17.81
C GLU A 217 -11.43 0.10 18.32
N ALA A 218 -11.64 0.01 19.62
CA ALA A 218 -12.94 -0.17 20.24
C ALA A 218 -13.99 0.86 19.81
N THR A 219 -13.59 2.01 19.28
CA THR A 219 -14.51 3.05 18.77
C THR A 219 -14.77 2.92 17.27
N ILE A 220 -13.92 2.25 16.52
CA ILE A 220 -13.99 2.15 15.06
C ILE A 220 -15.09 1.17 14.61
N ILE A 221 -15.15 -0.01 15.24
CA ILE A 221 -16.12 -1.04 14.89
C ILE A 221 -17.57 -0.56 15.08
N PRO A 222 -17.96 0.06 16.22
CA PRO A 222 -19.30 0.63 16.38
C PRO A 222 -19.61 1.76 15.39
N GLN A 223 -18.63 2.59 15.02
CA GLN A 223 -18.84 3.62 14.00
C GLN A 223 -19.11 3.00 12.62
N LEU A 224 -18.33 1.98 12.23
CA LEU A 224 -18.55 1.26 10.99
C LEU A 224 -19.92 0.59 10.96
N GLU A 225 -20.35 -0.04 12.06
CA GLU A 225 -21.67 -0.64 12.25
C GLU A 225 -22.78 0.40 12.00
N SER A 226 -22.72 1.57 12.65
CA SER A 226 -23.70 2.66 12.52
C SER A 226 -23.79 3.15 11.08
N ILE A 227 -22.64 3.43 10.44
CA ILE A 227 -22.59 3.94 9.06
C ILE A 227 -23.21 2.95 8.08
N ILE A 228 -22.95 1.64 8.24
CA ILE A 228 -23.52 0.60 7.39
C ILE A 228 -25.04 0.54 7.57
N ASN A 229 -25.51 0.42 8.82
CA ASN A 229 -26.92 0.26 9.12
C ASN A 229 -27.73 1.48 8.67
N GLU A 230 -27.24 2.69 8.92
CA GLU A 230 -27.87 3.92 8.43
C GLU A 230 -27.93 3.99 6.90
N THR A 231 -26.83 3.60 6.21
CA THR A 231 -26.77 3.60 4.75
C THR A 231 -27.76 2.61 4.15
N VAL A 232 -27.82 1.39 4.70
CA VAL A 232 -28.72 0.33 4.22
C VAL A 232 -30.18 0.66 4.55
N ALA A 233 -30.47 1.21 5.74
CA ALA A 233 -31.84 1.58 6.15
C ALA A 233 -32.46 2.63 5.21
N ARG A 234 -31.68 3.56 4.63
CA ARG A 234 -32.20 4.51 3.63
C ARG A 234 -32.14 4.00 2.18
N GLY A 235 -31.88 2.68 1.99
CA GLY A 235 -31.82 2.04 0.67
C GLY A 235 -30.57 2.35 -0.14
N GLY A 236 -29.53 2.88 0.48
CA GLY A 236 -28.25 3.23 -0.15
C GLY A 236 -27.23 2.11 -0.16
N SER A 237 -26.16 2.32 -0.91
CA SER A 237 -24.95 1.47 -0.95
C SER A 237 -23.78 2.19 -0.29
N LEU A 238 -22.90 1.42 0.36
CA LEU A 238 -21.65 1.90 0.94
C LEU A 238 -20.50 1.65 -0.03
N PHE A 239 -19.77 2.70 -0.40
CA PHE A 239 -18.57 2.62 -1.23
C PHE A 239 -17.36 3.00 -0.39
N VAL A 240 -16.36 2.12 -0.36
CA VAL A 240 -15.16 2.27 0.46
C VAL A 240 -13.93 2.28 -0.43
N PRO A 241 -13.36 3.47 -0.75
CA PRO A 241 -12.07 3.57 -1.40
C PRO A 241 -10.99 2.93 -0.53
N SER A 242 -10.24 1.97 -1.07
CA SER A 242 -9.25 1.23 -0.28
C SER A 242 -7.97 0.96 -1.06
N PHE A 243 -6.85 0.91 -0.33
CA PHE A 243 -5.61 0.33 -0.81
C PHE A 243 -5.74 -1.19 -0.85
N ALA A 244 -5.11 -1.81 -1.83
CA ALA A 244 -5.26 -3.25 -2.08
C ALA A 244 -4.52 -4.12 -1.07
N VAL A 245 -3.45 -3.60 -0.47
CA VAL A 245 -2.63 -4.31 0.52
C VAL A 245 -3.01 -3.83 1.91
N GLU A 246 -3.20 -4.75 2.81
CA GLU A 246 -3.57 -4.64 4.22
C GLU A 246 -4.96 -4.02 4.44
N ARG A 247 -5.20 -2.76 4.03
CA ARG A 247 -6.44 -2.02 4.30
C ARG A 247 -7.70 -2.74 3.79
N THR A 248 -7.62 -3.33 2.60
CA THR A 248 -8.73 -4.11 2.04
C THR A 248 -9.01 -5.34 2.88
N GLN A 249 -7.98 -6.07 3.31
CA GLN A 249 -8.12 -7.28 4.11
C GLN A 249 -8.65 -6.97 5.52
N LEU A 250 -8.17 -5.88 6.14
CA LEU A 250 -8.68 -5.41 7.43
C LEU A 250 -10.18 -5.03 7.35
N LEU A 251 -10.58 -4.28 6.32
CA LEU A 251 -12.00 -3.94 6.10
C LEU A 251 -12.86 -5.18 5.87
N MET A 252 -12.37 -6.15 5.09
CA MET A 252 -13.07 -7.42 4.89
C MET A 252 -13.26 -8.17 6.21
N LEU A 253 -12.23 -8.21 7.05
CA LEU A 253 -12.29 -8.83 8.38
C LEU A 253 -13.32 -8.17 9.28
N MET A 254 -13.32 -6.83 9.36
CA MET A 254 -14.27 -6.08 10.19
C MET A 254 -15.71 -6.28 9.71
N LEU A 255 -15.94 -6.20 8.41
CA LEU A 255 -17.28 -6.41 7.82
C LEU A 255 -17.78 -7.84 8.03
N TRP A 256 -16.91 -8.84 7.85
CA TRP A 256 -17.27 -10.23 8.10
C TRP A 256 -17.62 -10.48 9.56
N ARG A 257 -16.83 -9.97 10.53
CA ARG A 257 -17.13 -10.07 11.96
C ARG A 257 -18.47 -9.41 12.32
N LEU A 258 -18.71 -8.19 11.83
CA LEU A 258 -20.00 -7.52 12.04
C LEU A 258 -21.18 -8.31 11.47
N LEU A 259 -21.03 -8.95 10.31
CA LEU A 259 -22.07 -9.80 9.72
C LEU A 259 -22.26 -11.09 10.55
N LYS A 260 -21.17 -11.74 10.96
CA LYS A 260 -21.20 -12.96 11.79
C LYS A 260 -21.90 -12.73 13.13
N ASP A 261 -21.61 -11.58 13.74
CA ASP A 261 -22.21 -11.16 15.02
C ASP A 261 -23.62 -10.59 14.87
N LYS A 262 -24.20 -10.58 13.64
CA LYS A 262 -25.53 -10.05 13.30
C LYS A 262 -25.68 -8.57 13.67
N LYS A 263 -24.59 -7.81 13.66
CA LYS A 263 -24.56 -6.37 13.92
C LYS A 263 -25.00 -5.54 12.71
N ILE A 264 -24.82 -6.07 11.51
CA ILE A 264 -25.23 -5.44 10.25
C ILE A 264 -26.20 -6.32 9.47
N GLN A 265 -27.03 -5.68 8.64
CA GLN A 265 -27.92 -6.39 7.74
C GLN A 265 -27.14 -7.14 6.66
N LYS A 266 -27.63 -8.32 6.28
CA LYS A 266 -27.05 -9.10 5.19
C LYS A 266 -27.33 -8.44 3.85
N VAL A 267 -26.32 -7.77 3.30
CA VAL A 267 -26.30 -7.20 1.96
C VAL A 267 -25.10 -7.76 1.18
N PRO A 268 -25.13 -7.75 -0.16
CA PRO A 268 -23.96 -8.14 -0.95
C PRO A 268 -22.73 -7.35 -0.55
N MET A 269 -21.61 -8.04 -0.26
CA MET A 269 -20.31 -7.46 0.01
C MET A 269 -19.39 -7.77 -1.16
N ILE A 270 -18.74 -6.76 -1.72
CA ILE A 270 -18.00 -6.83 -2.97
C ILE A 270 -16.61 -6.25 -2.75
N MET A 271 -15.59 -6.99 -3.17
CA MET A 271 -14.22 -6.51 -3.29
C MET A 271 -13.88 -6.37 -4.78
N ASP A 272 -13.82 -5.13 -5.25
CA ASP A 272 -13.55 -4.81 -6.66
C ASP A 272 -12.16 -4.19 -6.84
N SER A 273 -11.17 -5.05 -6.87
CA SER A 273 -9.78 -4.71 -7.14
C SER A 273 -9.03 -5.93 -7.68
N PRO A 274 -8.61 -5.94 -8.95
CA PRO A 274 -7.79 -7.05 -9.48
C PRO A 274 -6.49 -7.26 -8.70
N MET A 275 -5.80 -6.17 -8.33
CA MET A 275 -4.62 -6.24 -7.47
C MET A 275 -4.99 -6.79 -6.09
N GLY A 276 -6.10 -6.33 -5.49
CA GLY A 276 -6.59 -6.82 -4.20
C GLY A 276 -6.90 -8.32 -4.21
N ALA A 277 -7.40 -8.86 -5.33
CA ALA A 277 -7.63 -10.28 -5.48
C ALA A 277 -6.32 -11.09 -5.42
N ASN A 278 -5.26 -10.61 -6.09
CA ASN A 278 -3.94 -11.25 -6.04
C ASN A 278 -3.31 -11.15 -4.65
N VAL A 279 -3.48 -10.01 -3.97
CA VAL A 279 -3.00 -9.83 -2.59
C VAL A 279 -3.77 -10.71 -1.61
N LEU A 280 -5.08 -10.91 -1.82
CA LEU A 280 -5.88 -11.81 -0.99
C LEU A 280 -5.42 -13.27 -1.12
N ASP A 281 -5.08 -13.71 -2.33
CA ASP A 281 -4.49 -15.02 -2.58
C ASP A 281 -3.13 -15.16 -1.88
N LEU A 282 -2.27 -14.13 -1.98
CA LEU A 282 -1.01 -14.08 -1.24
C LEU A 282 -1.23 -14.16 0.28
N PHE A 283 -2.24 -13.44 0.79
CA PHE A 283 -2.61 -13.45 2.20
C PHE A 283 -2.97 -14.87 2.65
N HIS A 284 -3.83 -15.55 1.90
CA HIS A 284 -4.23 -16.94 2.15
C HIS A 284 -3.04 -17.91 2.25
N HIS A 285 -2.01 -17.71 1.42
CA HIS A 285 -0.80 -18.55 1.39
C HIS A 285 0.30 -18.12 2.38
N SER A 286 0.12 -17.02 3.10
CA SER A 286 1.13 -16.44 4.02
C SER A 286 0.69 -16.49 5.49
N ARG A 287 0.07 -17.57 5.91
CA ARG A 287 -0.61 -17.74 7.22
C ARG A 287 0.24 -17.42 8.45
N LYS A 288 1.56 -17.66 8.41
CA LYS A 288 2.46 -17.35 9.52
C LYS A 288 2.63 -15.83 9.75
N TRP A 289 2.14 -14.98 8.84
CA TRP A 289 2.34 -13.54 8.85
C TRP A 289 1.12 -12.74 9.32
N HIS A 290 0.02 -13.40 9.69
CA HIS A 290 -1.20 -12.75 10.17
C HIS A 290 -1.95 -13.63 11.16
N LYS A 291 -2.86 -13.02 11.94
CA LYS A 291 -3.59 -13.65 13.04
C LYS A 291 -4.73 -14.57 12.61
N LEU A 292 -5.20 -14.48 11.35
CA LEU A 292 -6.34 -15.29 10.90
C LEU A 292 -5.98 -16.76 10.77
N GLY A 293 -6.80 -17.61 11.39
CA GLY A 293 -6.75 -19.05 11.15
C GLY A 293 -7.17 -19.41 9.71
N PRO A 294 -6.84 -20.65 9.26
CA PRO A 294 -7.19 -21.10 7.91
C PRO A 294 -8.69 -21.00 7.64
N ASP A 295 -9.50 -21.51 8.56
CA ASP A 295 -10.97 -21.53 8.42
C ASP A 295 -11.57 -20.12 8.45
N GLU A 296 -11.01 -19.21 9.26
CA GLU A 296 -11.46 -17.82 9.32
C GLU A 296 -11.18 -17.05 8.04
N CYS A 297 -10.03 -17.27 7.42
CA CYS A 297 -9.68 -16.64 6.15
C CYS A 297 -10.62 -17.10 5.03
N ASP A 298 -10.89 -18.42 4.96
CA ASP A 298 -11.79 -19.00 3.97
C ASP A 298 -13.25 -18.55 4.20
N GLU A 299 -13.72 -18.58 5.44
CA GLU A 299 -15.06 -18.12 5.81
C GLU A 299 -15.22 -16.62 5.46
N MET A 300 -14.30 -15.77 5.85
CA MET A 300 -14.31 -14.35 5.49
C MET A 300 -14.41 -14.17 3.98
N CYS A 301 -13.54 -14.80 3.22
CA CYS A 301 -13.50 -14.66 1.76
C CYS A 301 -14.81 -15.12 1.10
N SER A 302 -15.44 -16.18 1.62
CA SER A 302 -16.70 -16.73 1.08
C SER A 302 -17.89 -15.77 1.14
N HIS A 303 -17.81 -14.75 1.99
CA HIS A 303 -18.86 -13.73 2.13
C HIS A 303 -18.71 -12.56 1.15
N PHE A 304 -17.62 -12.52 0.37
CA PHE A 304 -17.36 -11.46 -0.60
C PHE A 304 -17.43 -11.97 -2.03
N THR A 305 -18.04 -11.17 -2.90
CA THR A 305 -17.84 -11.31 -4.34
C THR A 305 -16.54 -10.65 -4.73
N ILE A 306 -15.53 -11.45 -5.13
CA ILE A 306 -14.22 -10.99 -5.56
C ILE A 306 -14.25 -10.71 -7.06
N VAL A 307 -14.21 -9.42 -7.44
CA VAL A 307 -14.31 -8.97 -8.83
C VAL A 307 -12.93 -8.99 -9.49
N LYS A 308 -12.79 -9.78 -10.54
CA LYS A 308 -11.55 -9.87 -11.32
C LYS A 308 -11.64 -9.14 -12.67
N HIS A 309 -12.80 -9.16 -13.31
CA HIS A 309 -12.99 -8.62 -14.64
C HIS A 309 -13.77 -7.30 -14.64
N PHE A 310 -13.40 -6.38 -15.52
CA PHE A 310 -14.01 -5.05 -15.61
C PHE A 310 -15.50 -5.10 -15.96
N ARG A 311 -15.93 -6.09 -16.70
CA ARG A 311 -17.34 -6.29 -17.04
C ARG A 311 -18.21 -6.45 -15.80
N GLU A 312 -17.75 -7.21 -14.81
CA GLU A 312 -18.47 -7.41 -13.55
C GLU A 312 -18.64 -6.09 -12.78
N THR A 313 -17.60 -5.22 -12.78
CA THR A 313 -17.70 -3.86 -12.22
C THR A 313 -18.84 -3.08 -12.85
N LEU A 314 -18.98 -3.15 -14.19
CA LEU A 314 -20.05 -2.45 -14.91
C LEU A 314 -21.43 -2.98 -14.56
N GLU A 315 -21.59 -4.27 -14.39
CA GLU A 315 -22.85 -4.91 -13.98
C GLU A 315 -23.22 -4.50 -12.54
N ILE A 316 -22.26 -4.55 -11.62
CA ILE A 316 -22.47 -4.20 -10.19
C ILE A 316 -22.84 -2.73 -10.01
N ARG A 317 -22.21 -1.81 -10.75
CA ARG A 317 -22.49 -0.38 -10.64
C ARG A 317 -23.89 0.02 -11.12
N GLU A 318 -24.48 -0.74 -12.06
CA GLU A 318 -25.84 -0.50 -12.57
C GLU A 318 -26.91 -1.05 -11.61
N ASP A 319 -26.59 -2.05 -10.80
CA ASP A 319 -27.52 -2.59 -9.81
C ASP A 319 -27.73 -1.58 -8.66
N ARG A 320 -28.99 -1.20 -8.42
CA ARG A 320 -29.38 -0.19 -7.45
C ARG A 320 -29.65 -0.74 -6.04
N LYS A 321 -29.63 -2.06 -5.85
CA LYS A 321 -29.86 -2.67 -4.55
C LYS A 321 -28.74 -2.27 -3.57
N PRO A 322 -29.07 -2.11 -2.27
CA PRO A 322 -28.07 -1.85 -1.25
C PRO A 322 -26.94 -2.89 -1.26
N LYS A 323 -25.71 -2.44 -1.19
CA LYS A 323 -24.51 -3.28 -1.15
C LYS A 323 -23.35 -2.54 -0.50
N ILE A 324 -22.31 -3.27 -0.13
CA ILE A 324 -21.04 -2.72 0.33
C ILE A 324 -19.99 -3.02 -0.74
N VAL A 325 -19.27 -2.01 -1.21
CA VAL A 325 -18.23 -2.14 -2.24
C VAL A 325 -16.92 -1.57 -1.71
N ILE A 326 -15.92 -2.44 -1.56
CA ILE A 326 -14.53 -2.03 -1.34
C ILE A 326 -13.84 -2.00 -2.69
N ALA A 327 -13.29 -0.85 -3.10
CA ALA A 327 -12.67 -0.71 -4.43
C ALA A 327 -11.41 0.18 -4.42
N GLY A 328 -10.40 -0.20 -5.19
CA GLY A 328 -9.21 0.64 -5.45
C GLY A 328 -9.55 1.86 -6.33
N SER A 329 -8.89 3.00 -6.19
CA SER A 329 -7.79 3.37 -5.32
C SER A 329 -8.26 4.04 -4.03
N GLY A 330 -7.46 3.91 -2.94
CA GLY A 330 -7.81 4.43 -1.61
C GLY A 330 -7.94 5.94 -1.51
N MET A 331 -7.29 6.71 -2.39
CA MET A 331 -7.36 8.19 -2.43
C MET A 331 -8.24 8.73 -3.57
N VAL A 332 -9.04 7.86 -4.21
CA VAL A 332 -9.96 8.22 -5.30
C VAL A 332 -9.23 8.88 -6.50
N THR A 333 -7.96 8.60 -6.68
CA THR A 333 -7.16 9.17 -7.77
C THR A 333 -7.34 8.42 -9.08
N GLY A 334 -7.70 7.14 -9.02
CA GLY A 334 -7.86 6.23 -10.15
C GLY A 334 -8.65 4.99 -9.75
N GLY A 335 -8.46 3.90 -10.49
CA GLY A 335 -8.98 2.57 -10.15
C GLY A 335 -10.49 2.39 -10.31
N ARG A 336 -10.97 1.26 -9.82
CA ARG A 336 -12.36 0.81 -9.98
C ARG A 336 -13.37 1.70 -9.27
N ILE A 337 -13.00 2.33 -8.14
CA ILE A 337 -13.88 3.24 -7.39
C ILE A 337 -14.44 4.37 -8.27
N LEU A 338 -13.67 4.86 -9.26
CA LEU A 338 -14.11 5.93 -10.15
C LEU A 338 -15.33 5.51 -11.00
N ASN A 339 -15.43 4.25 -11.38
CA ASN A 339 -16.56 3.73 -12.16
C ASN A 339 -17.86 3.74 -11.34
N TYR A 340 -17.77 3.48 -10.05
CA TYR A 340 -18.91 3.59 -9.14
C TYR A 340 -19.30 5.05 -8.94
N LEU A 341 -18.34 5.93 -8.67
CA LEU A 341 -18.58 7.35 -8.46
C LEU A 341 -19.12 8.04 -9.71
N GLU A 342 -18.67 7.67 -10.91
CA GLU A 342 -19.22 8.18 -12.18
C GLU A 342 -20.75 8.01 -12.24
N LYS A 343 -21.25 6.88 -11.76
CA LYS A 343 -22.68 6.54 -11.82
C LYS A 343 -23.46 6.99 -10.59
N ARG A 344 -22.85 6.98 -9.42
CA ARG A 344 -23.51 7.04 -8.12
C ARG A 344 -23.23 8.33 -7.34
N ALA A 345 -22.27 9.17 -7.74
CA ALA A 345 -21.88 10.38 -6.99
C ALA A 345 -23.05 11.35 -6.71
N GLY A 346 -24.05 11.38 -7.59
CA GLY A 346 -25.27 12.21 -7.43
C GLY A 346 -26.36 11.60 -6.53
N ASN A 347 -26.18 10.39 -6.00
CA ASN A 347 -27.20 9.71 -5.20
C ASN A 347 -27.07 10.05 -3.71
N THR A 348 -28.07 10.68 -3.13
CA THR A 348 -28.11 11.10 -1.73
C THR A 348 -28.27 9.95 -0.72
N HIS A 349 -28.72 8.78 -1.17
CA HIS A 349 -28.89 7.60 -0.31
C HIS A 349 -27.57 6.83 -0.11
N ASP A 350 -26.63 6.99 -1.02
CA ASP A 350 -25.33 6.32 -0.96
C ASP A 350 -24.37 7.02 -0.01
N THR A 351 -23.43 6.26 0.53
CA THR A 351 -22.35 6.74 1.37
C THR A 351 -21.00 6.44 0.72
N LEU A 352 -20.09 7.42 0.73
CA LEU A 352 -18.66 7.23 0.50
C LEU A 352 -17.96 7.25 1.86
N LEU A 353 -17.31 6.14 2.21
CA LEU A 353 -16.61 5.97 3.49
C LEU A 353 -15.09 5.95 3.26
N PHE A 354 -14.41 6.95 3.76
CA PHE A 354 -12.95 6.96 3.77
C PHE A 354 -12.42 6.21 5.00
N ALA A 355 -11.65 5.17 4.75
CA ALA A 355 -11.05 4.32 5.78
C ALA A 355 -9.56 4.64 5.99
N GLY A 356 -9.16 5.91 5.86
CA GLY A 356 -7.78 6.34 6.03
C GLY A 356 -7.54 7.76 5.56
N TYR A 357 -6.28 8.20 5.71
CA TYR A 357 -5.83 9.52 5.33
C TYR A 357 -6.02 9.79 3.82
N GLN A 358 -6.39 11.02 3.51
CA GLN A 358 -6.51 11.51 2.15
C GLN A 358 -5.47 12.62 1.92
N ALA A 359 -4.47 12.35 1.08
CA ALA A 359 -3.38 13.28 0.83
C ALA A 359 -3.84 14.53 0.09
N GLU A 360 -3.18 15.64 0.34
CA GLU A 360 -3.40 16.90 -0.37
C GLU A 360 -3.30 16.73 -1.88
N GLY A 361 -4.14 17.47 -2.61
CA GLY A 361 -4.21 17.42 -4.07
C GLY A 361 -4.98 16.23 -4.63
N THR A 362 -5.36 15.23 -3.81
CA THR A 362 -6.15 14.08 -4.25
C THR A 362 -7.64 14.41 -4.38
N ARG A 363 -8.36 13.60 -5.17
CA ARG A 363 -9.83 13.75 -5.28
C ARG A 363 -10.52 13.38 -3.97
N GLY A 364 -10.02 12.37 -3.26
CA GLY A 364 -10.53 11.99 -1.94
C GLY A 364 -10.46 13.14 -0.95
N ARG A 365 -9.35 13.87 -0.91
CA ARG A 365 -9.19 15.06 -0.06
C ARG A 365 -10.21 16.16 -0.38
N LYS A 366 -10.37 16.47 -1.67
CA LYS A 366 -11.37 17.48 -2.11
C LYS A 366 -12.79 17.10 -1.73
N ILE A 367 -13.14 15.80 -1.80
CA ILE A 367 -14.46 15.31 -1.38
C ILE A 367 -14.64 15.50 0.14
N LEU A 368 -13.66 15.14 0.96
CA LEU A 368 -13.69 15.36 2.41
C LEU A 368 -13.83 16.84 2.78
N GLU A 369 -13.23 17.74 2.00
CA GLU A 369 -13.33 19.19 2.16
C GLU A 369 -14.68 19.76 1.67
N GLY A 370 -15.61 18.90 1.25
CA GLY A 370 -16.98 19.28 0.91
C GLY A 370 -17.17 19.68 -0.54
N ALA A 371 -16.37 19.18 -1.49
CA ALA A 371 -16.58 19.42 -2.92
C ALA A 371 -18.01 19.02 -3.33
N LYS A 372 -18.70 19.95 -4.01
CA LYS A 372 -20.08 19.73 -4.51
C LYS A 372 -20.10 19.03 -5.88
N GLU A 373 -18.97 18.92 -6.51
CA GLU A 373 -18.77 18.26 -7.79
C GLU A 373 -17.39 17.61 -7.85
N ILE A 374 -17.27 16.57 -8.66
CA ILE A 374 -16.00 15.85 -8.89
C ILE A 374 -15.75 15.67 -10.39
N LYS A 375 -14.49 15.76 -10.79
CA LYS A 375 -14.08 15.52 -12.17
C LYS A 375 -13.58 14.08 -12.33
N ILE A 376 -14.24 13.29 -13.19
CA ILE A 376 -13.88 11.89 -13.50
C ILE A 376 -13.82 11.76 -15.02
N TYR A 377 -12.71 11.22 -15.56
CA TYR A 377 -12.50 11.01 -16.99
C TYR A 377 -12.80 12.26 -17.85
N GLY A 378 -12.39 13.45 -17.37
CA GLY A 378 -12.58 14.70 -18.06
C GLY A 378 -13.97 15.33 -17.89
N LYS A 379 -14.96 14.62 -17.37
CA LYS A 379 -16.34 15.09 -17.14
C LYS A 379 -16.56 15.45 -15.67
N THR A 380 -17.42 16.45 -15.43
CA THR A 380 -17.79 16.90 -14.08
C THR A 380 -19.13 16.26 -13.68
N TYR A 381 -19.18 15.73 -12.48
CA TYR A 381 -20.37 15.08 -11.90
C TYR A 381 -20.74 15.74 -10.57
N PRO A 382 -22.03 16.01 -10.31
CA PRO A 382 -22.46 16.51 -9.02
C PRO A 382 -22.18 15.47 -7.94
N PHE A 383 -21.69 15.91 -6.77
CA PHE A 383 -21.42 15.03 -5.63
C PHE A 383 -22.44 15.29 -4.53
N LYS A 384 -23.28 14.30 -4.25
CA LYS A 384 -24.38 14.36 -3.27
C LYS A 384 -24.42 13.20 -2.30
N MET A 385 -23.49 12.24 -2.42
CA MET A 385 -23.36 11.13 -1.48
C MET A 385 -23.09 11.65 -0.09
N GLN A 386 -23.49 10.88 0.94
CA GLN A 386 -23.02 11.13 2.29
C GLN A 386 -21.55 10.77 2.39
N ILE A 387 -20.80 11.55 3.18
CA ILE A 387 -19.38 11.36 3.37
C ILE A 387 -19.16 11.00 4.84
N ASN A 388 -18.48 9.89 5.08
CA ASN A 388 -18.01 9.48 6.39
C ASN A 388 -16.52 9.18 6.33
N GLN A 389 -15.84 9.31 7.47
CA GLN A 389 -14.44 8.97 7.64
C GLN A 389 -14.28 8.14 8.91
N LEU A 390 -13.56 7.03 8.81
CA LEU A 390 -13.05 6.28 9.96
C LEU A 390 -11.61 6.70 10.21
N GLU A 391 -11.36 7.27 11.37
CA GLU A 391 -10.02 7.60 11.82
C GLU A 391 -9.43 6.43 12.61
N GLY A 392 -8.11 6.31 12.63
CA GLY A 392 -7.42 5.29 13.42
C GLY A 392 -7.20 3.94 12.72
N LEU A 393 -7.58 3.80 11.45
CA LEU A 393 -7.24 2.61 10.64
C LEU A 393 -5.87 2.76 9.94
N SER A 394 -4.90 3.45 10.52
CA SER A 394 -3.54 3.50 9.95
C SER A 394 -2.83 2.16 10.13
N ALA A 395 -2.08 1.73 9.12
CA ALA A 395 -1.18 0.59 9.24
C ALA A 395 0.12 0.95 9.98
N HIS A 396 0.45 2.26 10.07
CA HIS A 396 1.60 2.71 10.85
C HIS A 396 1.25 2.79 12.34
N GLY A 397 2.23 2.48 13.15
CA GLY A 397 2.22 2.77 14.56
C GLY A 397 2.08 4.26 14.87
N ASP A 398 1.52 4.57 16.00
CA ASP A 398 1.43 5.93 16.52
C ASP A 398 2.65 6.31 17.39
N GLN A 399 2.59 7.47 18.03
CA GLN A 399 3.68 7.92 18.91
C GLN A 399 4.04 6.91 19.99
N ASN A 400 3.04 6.23 20.58
CA ASN A 400 3.29 5.26 21.65
C ASN A 400 3.95 3.99 21.11
N ASP A 401 3.47 3.51 19.95
CA ASP A 401 4.06 2.35 19.27
C ASP A 401 5.54 2.60 18.90
N LEU A 402 5.86 3.82 18.43
CA LEU A 402 7.23 4.19 18.04
C LEU A 402 8.18 4.39 19.23
N LEU A 403 7.66 4.74 20.41
CA LEU A 403 8.47 5.00 21.61
C LEU A 403 8.59 3.77 22.53
N SER A 404 7.81 2.72 22.28
CA SER A 404 7.80 1.49 23.09
C SER A 404 8.96 0.57 22.76
#